data_444ad5c48b9e71ffbba60d6416cd60ab
#
_entry.id   444ad5c48b9e71ffbba60d6416cd60ab
#
_cell.length_a   1.000
_cell.length_b   1.000
_cell.length_c   1.000
_cell.angle_alpha   90.00
_cell.angle_beta   90.00
_cell.angle_gamma   90.00
#
_symmetry.space_group_name_H-M   'P 1'
#
loop_
_entity.id
_entity.type
_entity.pdbx_description
1 polymer ?
#
loop_
_entity_poly.entity_id
_entity_poly.type
_entity_poly.pdbx_seq_one_letter_code
_entity_poly.pdbx_strand_id
1 'polypeptide(L)'
;MRVRRTVVPLSLLLLAATAGCGKEATGPTGPSPGRSFLEGTWSGTLTIERPGEPASTGQVTWTFQTVDGTNLQSFRVTIRSQHAWLPITTTVTSAITPSNQPPARISTQGDYASPRGCTGTLLSVGNAETQTINADFSGVDCSSLPNSTFTGRVTLTKTG
;
A
#
# COMPACT_ATOMS: atom_id res chain seq x y z
N MET A 1 12.16 29.00 86.08
CA MET A 1 12.49 28.63 84.68
C MET A 1 11.21 28.49 83.86
N ARG A 2 10.94 29.47 83.02
CA ARG A 2 9.67 29.53 82.19
C ARG A 2 10.08 29.18 80.74
N VAL A 3 9.59 28.05 80.20
CA VAL A 3 9.76 27.63 78.82
C VAL A 3 8.61 28.26 78.02
N ARG A 4 8.95 29.18 77.10
CA ARG A 4 8.01 29.76 76.13
C ARG A 4 7.90 28.81 74.94
N ARG A 5 6.70 28.29 74.66
CA ARG A 5 6.36 27.56 73.47
C ARG A 5 6.01 28.57 72.37
N THR A 6 6.80 28.55 71.31
CA THR A 6 6.52 29.31 70.09
C THR A 6 5.64 28.46 69.15
N VAL A 7 4.50 28.98 68.82
CA VAL A 7 3.58 28.34 67.85
C VAL A 7 3.91 28.93 66.46
N VAL A 8 4.29 28.07 65.51
CA VAL A 8 4.52 28.44 64.12
C VAL A 8 3.26 28.19 63.34
N PRO A 9 2.67 29.17 62.60
CA PRO A 9 1.52 28.95 61.75
C PRO A 9 1.91 28.25 60.47
N LEU A 10 1.24 27.13 60.16
CA LEU A 10 1.37 26.35 58.95
C LEU A 10 0.60 27.07 57.83
N SER A 11 1.33 27.76 56.96
CA SER A 11 0.74 28.39 55.77
C SER A 11 0.47 27.30 54.70
N LEU A 12 -0.81 27.11 54.44
CA LEU A 12 -1.34 26.18 53.42
C LEU A 12 -1.15 26.85 52.05
N LEU A 13 -0.19 26.39 51.25
CA LEU A 13 0.02 26.81 49.86
C LEU A 13 -0.93 25.97 48.97
N LEU A 14 -1.99 26.61 48.45
CA LEU A 14 -2.84 26.03 47.40
C LEU A 14 -2.10 26.11 46.07
N LEU A 15 -1.59 24.98 45.52
CA LEU A 15 -1.15 24.89 44.14
C LEU A 15 -2.37 24.69 43.24
N ALA A 16 -2.70 25.74 42.49
CA ALA A 16 -3.65 25.62 41.38
C ALA A 16 -3.00 24.86 40.22
N ALA A 17 -3.39 23.63 40.00
CA ALA A 17 -3.03 22.87 38.80
C ALA A 17 -3.83 23.41 37.61
N THR A 18 -3.21 24.19 36.75
CA THR A 18 -3.76 24.56 35.43
C THR A 18 -3.68 23.32 34.55
N ALA A 19 -4.82 22.64 34.31
CA ALA A 19 -4.96 21.64 33.26
C ALA A 19 -4.83 22.33 31.90
N GLY A 20 -3.62 22.36 31.36
CA GLY A 20 -3.39 22.73 29.98
C GLY A 20 -3.92 21.62 29.07
N CYS A 21 -5.09 21.85 28.43
CA CYS A 21 -5.49 21.07 27.26
C CYS A 21 -4.45 21.30 26.15
N GLY A 22 -3.45 20.45 26.10
CA GLY A 22 -2.58 20.36 24.95
C GLY A 22 -3.42 19.86 23.76
N LYS A 23 -3.64 20.73 22.76
CA LYS A 23 -4.05 20.27 21.43
C LYS A 23 -2.96 19.30 20.98
N GLU A 24 -3.31 18.02 20.90
CA GLU A 24 -2.46 17.05 20.23
C GLU A 24 -2.24 17.56 18.80
N ALA A 25 -0.99 17.91 18.52
CA ALA A 25 -0.57 18.18 17.16
C ALA A 25 -0.84 16.88 16.37
N THR A 26 -1.81 16.93 15.46
CA THR A 26 -1.98 15.90 14.44
C THR A 26 -0.75 15.93 13.54
N GLY A 27 0.33 15.29 13.99
CA GLY A 27 1.46 14.95 13.14
C GLY A 27 0.95 14.05 12.00
N PRO A 28 1.68 14.00 10.86
CA PRO A 28 1.32 13.10 9.78
C PRO A 28 1.15 11.70 10.37
N THR A 29 -0.05 11.16 10.25
CA THR A 29 -0.40 9.82 10.74
C THR A 29 0.48 8.82 9.98
N GLY A 30 1.59 8.42 10.60
CA GLY A 30 2.30 7.23 10.21
C GLY A 30 1.34 6.03 10.24
N PRO A 31 1.61 4.97 9.48
CA PRO A 31 0.76 3.79 9.50
C PRO A 31 0.56 3.33 10.95
N SER A 32 -0.71 3.12 11.33
CA SER A 32 -1.05 2.59 12.65
C SER A 32 -0.24 1.33 12.93
N PRO A 33 0.24 1.11 14.18
CA PRO A 33 0.92 -0.13 14.54
C PRO A 33 0.07 -1.33 14.11
N GLY A 34 0.61 -2.20 13.24
CA GLY A 34 -0.09 -3.37 12.73
C GLY A 34 -0.72 -3.24 11.34
N ARG A 35 -0.56 -2.10 10.65
CA ARG A 35 -0.94 -1.97 9.24
C ARG A 35 0.27 -1.74 8.35
N SER A 36 0.25 -2.37 7.18
CA SER A 36 1.24 -2.10 6.15
C SER A 36 0.97 -0.76 5.47
N PHE A 37 2.04 -0.04 5.09
CA PHE A 37 1.92 1.17 4.28
C PHE A 37 1.29 0.89 2.90
N LEU A 38 1.37 -0.36 2.41
CA LEU A 38 0.75 -0.77 1.15
C LEU A 38 -0.76 -0.99 1.24
N GLU A 39 -1.32 -1.30 2.41
CA GLU A 39 -2.76 -1.52 2.54
C GLU A 39 -3.57 -0.35 2.02
N GLY A 40 -4.65 -0.69 1.31
CA GLY A 40 -5.57 0.27 0.71
C GLY A 40 -5.61 0.20 -0.80
N THR A 41 -6.15 1.25 -1.40
CA THR A 41 -6.40 1.36 -2.82
C THR A 41 -5.39 2.29 -3.49
N TRP A 42 -4.89 1.83 -4.63
CA TRP A 42 -3.91 2.51 -5.45
C TRP A 42 -4.45 2.58 -6.86
N SER A 43 -4.44 3.76 -7.48
CA SER A 43 -4.96 3.96 -8.82
C SER A 43 -3.94 4.67 -9.70
N GLY A 44 -3.97 4.37 -10.99
CA GLY A 44 -3.04 4.96 -11.93
C GLY A 44 -3.12 4.34 -13.32
N THR A 45 -1.98 4.23 -13.97
CA THR A 45 -1.90 3.82 -15.37
C THR A 45 -1.10 2.53 -15.55
N LEU A 46 -1.54 1.70 -16.46
CA LEU A 46 -0.86 0.53 -16.99
C LEU A 46 -0.57 0.78 -18.47
N THR A 47 0.70 0.84 -18.84
CA THR A 47 1.13 0.85 -20.23
C THR A 47 1.56 -0.55 -20.61
N ILE A 48 1.04 -1.08 -21.71
CA ILE A 48 1.36 -2.41 -22.24
C ILE A 48 2.02 -2.27 -23.61
N GLU A 49 3.05 -3.06 -23.79
CA GLU A 49 3.80 -3.23 -25.05
C GLU A 49 3.64 -4.68 -25.51
N ARG A 50 3.29 -4.87 -26.76
CA ARG A 50 3.18 -6.18 -27.45
C ARG A 50 4.07 -6.19 -28.66
N PRO A 51 4.67 -7.34 -29.01
CA PRO A 51 5.49 -7.44 -30.22
C PRO A 51 4.70 -7.04 -31.47
N GLY A 52 5.23 -6.07 -32.21
CA GLY A 52 4.64 -5.61 -33.47
C GLY A 52 3.47 -4.61 -33.33
N GLU A 53 3.11 -4.21 -32.13
CA GLU A 53 2.05 -3.24 -31.87
C GLU A 53 2.58 -2.00 -31.13
N PRO A 54 1.99 -0.82 -31.33
CA PRO A 54 2.37 0.35 -30.56
C PRO A 54 1.97 0.18 -29.09
N ALA A 55 2.77 0.73 -28.18
CA ALA A 55 2.43 0.77 -26.76
C ALA A 55 1.08 1.45 -26.53
N SER A 56 0.30 0.90 -25.64
CA SER A 56 -0.99 1.49 -25.27
C SER A 56 -1.14 1.60 -23.75
N THR A 57 -1.95 2.56 -23.30
CA THR A 57 -2.10 2.89 -21.89
C THR A 57 -3.57 2.82 -21.49
N GLY A 58 -3.84 2.27 -20.30
CA GLY A 58 -5.17 2.20 -19.71
C GLY A 58 -5.14 2.47 -18.22
N GLN A 59 -6.31 2.71 -17.63
CA GLN A 59 -6.46 2.90 -16.19
C GLN A 59 -6.40 1.56 -15.45
N VAL A 60 -5.81 1.57 -14.26
CA VAL A 60 -5.72 0.39 -13.41
C VAL A 60 -5.87 0.78 -11.94
N THR A 61 -6.47 -0.12 -11.17
CA THR A 61 -6.60 0.02 -9.72
C THR A 61 -6.12 -1.28 -9.06
N TRP A 62 -5.27 -1.13 -8.06
CA TRP A 62 -4.79 -2.23 -7.21
C TRP A 62 -5.26 -2.00 -5.78
N THR A 63 -5.88 -3.01 -5.18
CA THR A 63 -6.30 -2.96 -3.77
C THR A 63 -5.52 -4.01 -3.00
N PHE A 64 -4.69 -3.56 -2.07
CA PHE A 64 -3.85 -4.40 -1.23
C PHE A 64 -4.55 -4.69 0.09
N GLN A 65 -4.57 -5.97 0.46
CA GLN A 65 -5.04 -6.47 1.75
C GLN A 65 -4.00 -7.43 2.31
N THR A 66 -3.63 -7.29 3.58
CA THR A 66 -2.76 -8.26 4.24
C THR A 66 -3.44 -9.64 4.25
N VAL A 67 -2.66 -10.69 3.98
CA VAL A 67 -3.17 -12.06 3.99
C VAL A 67 -3.40 -12.54 5.43
N ASP A 68 -2.50 -12.14 6.31
CA ASP A 68 -2.49 -12.48 7.72
C ASP A 68 -2.08 -11.23 8.51
N GLY A 69 -2.84 -10.88 9.53
CA GLY A 69 -2.57 -9.69 10.34
C GLY A 69 -1.22 -9.70 11.07
N THR A 70 -0.51 -10.81 11.08
CA THR A 70 0.84 -10.96 11.64
C THR A 70 1.94 -10.80 10.59
N ASN A 71 1.67 -11.06 9.32
CA ASN A 71 2.63 -10.94 8.23
C ASN A 71 2.32 -9.72 7.35
N LEU A 72 2.93 -8.60 7.70
CA LEU A 72 2.77 -7.34 6.97
C LEU A 72 3.58 -7.25 5.67
N GLN A 73 4.20 -8.34 5.22
CA GLN A 73 4.98 -8.42 4.00
C GLN A 73 4.29 -9.21 2.88
N SER A 74 3.17 -9.87 3.17
CA SER A 74 2.40 -10.67 2.21
C SER A 74 0.99 -10.13 2.04
N PHE A 75 0.57 -9.97 0.78
CA PHE A 75 -0.69 -9.33 0.43
C PHE A 75 -1.48 -10.20 -0.55
N ARG A 76 -2.79 -10.09 -0.42
CA ARG A 76 -3.73 -10.35 -1.50
C ARG A 76 -3.97 -9.04 -2.23
N VAL A 77 -3.83 -9.05 -3.55
CA VAL A 77 -4.00 -7.85 -4.37
C VAL A 77 -5.10 -8.09 -5.38
N THR A 78 -6.16 -7.30 -5.29
CA THR A 78 -7.17 -7.27 -6.34
C THR A 78 -6.76 -6.23 -7.38
N ILE A 79 -6.53 -6.68 -8.61
CA ILE A 79 -6.18 -5.86 -9.77
C ILE A 79 -7.43 -5.69 -10.62
N ARG A 80 -7.81 -4.46 -10.89
CA ARG A 80 -8.85 -4.08 -11.86
C ARG A 80 -8.21 -3.25 -12.95
N SER A 81 -8.19 -3.74 -14.16
CA SER A 81 -7.65 -3.06 -15.32
C SER A 81 -8.77 -2.72 -16.31
N GLN A 82 -8.78 -1.48 -16.75
CA GLN A 82 -9.61 -0.97 -17.85
C GLN A 82 -8.80 -0.82 -19.15
N HIS A 83 -7.61 -1.39 -19.20
CA HIS A 83 -6.78 -1.38 -20.40
C HIS A 83 -7.45 -2.17 -21.53
N ALA A 84 -7.51 -1.61 -22.74
CA ALA A 84 -8.25 -2.19 -23.87
C ALA A 84 -7.82 -3.64 -24.21
N TRP A 85 -6.52 -3.96 -24.03
CA TRP A 85 -6.02 -5.32 -24.29
C TRP A 85 -6.09 -6.24 -23.08
N LEU A 86 -6.20 -5.69 -21.89
CA LEU A 86 -6.21 -6.44 -20.65
C LEU A 86 -7.32 -5.95 -19.71
N PRO A 87 -8.59 -6.02 -20.14
CA PRO A 87 -9.72 -5.58 -19.31
C PRO A 87 -10.06 -6.68 -18.28
N ILE A 88 -9.26 -6.78 -17.22
CA ILE A 88 -9.35 -7.85 -16.24
C ILE A 88 -9.73 -7.35 -14.84
N THR A 89 -10.35 -8.25 -14.08
CA THR A 89 -10.43 -8.17 -12.62
C THR A 89 -9.92 -9.50 -12.07
N THR A 90 -8.81 -9.46 -11.35
CA THR A 90 -8.20 -10.68 -10.80
C THR A 90 -7.69 -10.42 -9.39
N THR A 91 -7.50 -11.50 -8.63
CA THR A 91 -6.86 -11.45 -7.31
C THR A 91 -5.61 -12.31 -7.34
N VAL A 92 -4.51 -11.69 -7.00
CA VAL A 92 -3.17 -12.27 -7.05
C VAL A 92 -2.46 -12.10 -5.71
N THR A 93 -1.28 -12.68 -5.58
CA THR A 93 -0.42 -12.53 -4.41
C THR A 93 0.64 -11.48 -4.65
N SER A 94 1.02 -10.76 -3.60
CA SER A 94 2.12 -9.81 -3.62
C SER A 94 2.95 -9.94 -2.35
N ALA A 95 4.25 -9.65 -2.46
CA ALA A 95 5.17 -9.59 -1.34
C ALA A 95 6.02 -8.32 -1.41
N ILE A 96 6.43 -7.82 -0.25
CA ILE A 96 7.38 -6.71 -0.13
C ILE A 96 8.64 -7.14 0.59
N THR A 97 9.77 -6.57 0.21
CA THR A 97 11.08 -6.83 0.81
C THR A 97 11.91 -5.55 0.88
N PRO A 98 12.83 -5.41 1.82
CA PRO A 98 13.13 -6.31 2.94
C PRO A 98 12.20 -6.12 4.14
N SER A 99 11.42 -5.03 4.20
CA SER A 99 10.60 -4.66 5.36
C SER A 99 9.28 -4.02 4.94
N ASN A 100 8.38 -3.88 5.89
CA ASN A 100 7.12 -3.15 5.71
C ASN A 100 7.30 -1.62 5.85
N GLN A 101 8.44 -1.08 5.43
CA GLN A 101 8.73 0.36 5.45
C GLN A 101 9.12 0.83 4.05
N PRO A 102 8.62 1.98 3.60
CA PRO A 102 9.04 2.56 2.33
C PRO A 102 10.47 3.16 2.44
N PRO A 103 11.29 3.09 1.38
CA PRO A 103 11.00 2.41 0.12
C PRO A 103 11.14 0.89 0.25
N ALA A 104 10.23 0.15 -0.39
CA ALA A 104 10.27 -1.30 -0.42
C ALA A 104 10.19 -1.84 -1.84
N ARG A 105 10.83 -2.98 -2.10
CA ARG A 105 10.63 -3.71 -3.35
C ARG A 105 9.34 -4.49 -3.27
N ILE A 106 8.52 -4.38 -4.30
CA ILE A 106 7.27 -5.12 -4.45
C ILE A 106 7.40 -6.16 -5.56
N SER A 107 6.86 -7.35 -5.31
CA SER A 107 6.71 -8.40 -6.33
C SER A 107 5.28 -8.93 -6.27
N THR A 108 4.59 -8.91 -7.40
CA THR A 108 3.19 -9.34 -7.52
C THR A 108 3.09 -10.37 -8.62
N GLN A 109 2.44 -11.51 -8.36
CA GLN A 109 2.30 -12.58 -9.34
C GLN A 109 0.98 -13.32 -9.19
N GLY A 110 0.48 -13.86 -10.29
CA GLY A 110 -0.69 -14.73 -10.31
C GLY A 110 -1.28 -14.91 -11.70
N ASP A 111 -2.42 -15.56 -11.72
CA ASP A 111 -3.14 -15.85 -12.93
C ASP A 111 -4.33 -14.90 -13.10
N TYR A 112 -4.78 -14.75 -14.31
CA TYR A 112 -5.99 -14.01 -14.63
C TYR A 112 -6.85 -14.77 -15.65
N ALA A 113 -8.16 -14.65 -15.49
CA ALA A 113 -9.08 -15.10 -16.51
C ALA A 113 -9.17 -14.05 -17.62
N SER A 114 -8.83 -14.45 -18.83
CA SER A 114 -9.02 -13.62 -20.01
C SER A 114 -10.51 -13.50 -20.33
N PRO A 115 -10.99 -12.35 -20.83
CA PRO A 115 -12.35 -12.22 -21.36
C PRO A 115 -12.71 -13.25 -22.44
N ARG A 116 -11.71 -13.87 -23.06
CA ARG A 116 -11.88 -14.92 -24.08
C ARG A 116 -11.94 -16.35 -23.51
N GLY A 117 -12.00 -16.50 -22.17
CA GLY A 117 -12.25 -17.78 -21.53
C GLY A 117 -11.01 -18.65 -21.29
N CYS A 118 -9.81 -18.12 -21.44
CA CYS A 118 -8.56 -18.80 -21.12
C CYS A 118 -7.86 -18.18 -19.89
N THR A 119 -6.85 -18.86 -19.34
CA THR A 119 -6.05 -18.38 -18.22
C THR A 119 -4.71 -17.85 -18.72
N GLY A 120 -4.43 -16.59 -18.42
CA GLY A 120 -3.13 -15.96 -18.62
C GLY A 120 -2.38 -15.80 -17.30
N THR A 121 -1.12 -15.44 -17.37
CA THR A 121 -0.27 -15.15 -16.18
C THR A 121 0.17 -13.72 -16.17
N LEU A 122 0.40 -13.18 -14.99
CA LEU A 122 0.98 -11.85 -14.81
C LEU A 122 2.04 -11.86 -13.71
N LEU A 123 3.04 -11.01 -13.92
CA LEU A 123 4.10 -10.72 -12.98
C LEU A 123 4.36 -9.22 -12.98
N SER A 124 4.58 -8.66 -11.80
CA SER A 124 5.04 -7.27 -11.67
C SER A 124 6.13 -7.19 -10.61
N VAL A 125 7.19 -6.44 -10.89
CA VAL A 125 8.30 -6.20 -9.96
C VAL A 125 8.68 -4.74 -10.00
N GLY A 126 8.78 -4.10 -8.84
CA GLY A 126 9.13 -2.68 -8.79
C GLY A 126 9.38 -2.17 -7.40
N ASN A 127 9.20 -0.87 -7.24
CA ASN A 127 9.40 -0.17 -5.99
C ASN A 127 8.08 0.48 -5.52
N ALA A 128 7.85 0.40 -4.22
CA ALA A 128 6.74 1.04 -3.54
C ALA A 128 7.27 2.06 -2.53
N GLU A 129 6.84 3.29 -2.71
CA GLU A 129 7.03 4.41 -1.80
C GLU A 129 5.76 4.64 -0.98
N THR A 130 5.76 5.60 -0.08
CA THR A 130 4.59 5.91 0.78
C THR A 130 3.32 6.21 -0.03
N GLN A 131 3.46 6.86 -1.19
CA GLN A 131 2.34 7.36 -2.00
C GLN A 131 2.37 6.89 -3.46
N THR A 132 3.45 6.24 -3.91
CA THR A 132 3.61 5.83 -5.29
C THR A 132 4.14 4.41 -5.41
N ILE A 133 3.69 3.70 -6.44
CA ILE A 133 4.24 2.41 -6.87
C ILE A 133 4.64 2.57 -8.34
N ASN A 134 5.89 2.20 -8.64
CA ASN A 134 6.38 2.10 -10.02
C ASN A 134 6.95 0.71 -10.22
N ALA A 135 6.39 -0.04 -11.15
CA ALA A 135 6.77 -1.41 -11.37
C ALA A 135 6.75 -1.78 -12.86
N ASP A 136 7.68 -2.63 -13.25
CA ASP A 136 7.60 -3.32 -14.53
C ASP A 136 6.51 -4.40 -14.44
N PHE A 137 5.81 -4.61 -15.53
CA PHE A 137 4.67 -5.50 -15.65
C PHE A 137 4.89 -6.42 -16.85
N SER A 138 4.66 -7.70 -16.69
CA SER A 138 4.78 -8.67 -17.76
C SER A 138 3.76 -9.80 -17.59
N GLY A 139 3.49 -10.50 -18.67
CA GLY A 139 2.59 -11.62 -18.62
C GLY A 139 2.49 -12.39 -19.93
N VAL A 140 1.67 -13.40 -19.89
CA VAL A 140 1.31 -14.23 -21.05
C VAL A 140 -0.17 -14.05 -21.31
N ASP A 141 -0.49 -13.59 -22.50
CA ASP A 141 -1.86 -13.54 -23.00
C ASP A 141 -2.20 -14.85 -23.70
N CYS A 142 -3.08 -15.62 -23.09
CA CYS A 142 -3.57 -16.88 -23.62
C CYS A 142 -4.59 -16.72 -24.74
N SER A 143 -5.08 -15.51 -24.98
CA SER A 143 -6.11 -15.26 -26.03
C SER A 143 -5.56 -15.24 -27.44
N SER A 144 -4.25 -15.25 -27.61
CA SER A 144 -3.55 -15.30 -28.90
C SER A 144 -2.97 -16.70 -29.12
N LEU A 145 -2.98 -17.18 -30.36
CA LEU A 145 -2.35 -18.44 -30.76
C LEU A 145 -1.22 -18.14 -31.74
N PRO A 146 0.06 -18.48 -31.40
CA PRO A 146 0.51 -18.99 -30.09
C PRO A 146 0.40 -17.92 -29.00
N ASN A 147 0.36 -18.34 -27.73
CA ASN A 147 0.33 -17.43 -26.59
C ASN A 147 1.36 -16.31 -26.78
N SER A 148 0.92 -15.07 -26.71
CA SER A 148 1.81 -13.91 -26.84
C SER A 148 2.21 -13.39 -25.45
N THR A 149 3.49 -13.06 -25.32
CA THR A 149 3.98 -12.34 -24.17
C THR A 149 3.67 -10.84 -24.32
N PHE A 150 3.45 -10.17 -23.22
CA PHE A 150 3.41 -8.72 -23.15
C PHE A 150 4.32 -8.23 -22.03
N THR A 151 4.83 -7.04 -22.20
CA THR A 151 5.56 -6.30 -21.17
C THR A 151 4.94 -4.93 -20.99
N GLY A 152 5.29 -4.26 -19.93
CA GLY A 152 4.75 -2.93 -19.70
C GLY A 152 5.23 -2.32 -18.40
N ARG A 153 4.59 -1.24 -18.03
CA ARG A 153 4.87 -0.52 -16.79
C ARG A 153 3.58 -0.09 -16.12
N VAL A 154 3.55 -0.22 -14.81
CA VAL A 154 2.47 0.29 -13.98
C VAL A 154 3.00 1.42 -13.09
N THR A 155 2.24 2.52 -13.05
CA THR A 155 2.50 3.64 -12.14
C THR A 155 1.22 3.92 -11.38
N LEU A 156 1.28 3.82 -10.05
CA LEU A 156 0.12 3.98 -9.17
C LEU A 156 0.38 5.04 -8.12
N THR A 157 -0.70 5.70 -7.71
CA THR A 157 -0.73 6.61 -6.57
C THR A 157 -1.76 6.11 -5.56
N LYS A 158 -1.47 6.25 -4.29
CA LYS A 158 -2.38 5.85 -3.22
C LYS A 158 -3.61 6.75 -3.20
N THR A 159 -4.82 6.14 -3.14
CA THR A 159 -6.10 6.86 -3.19
C THR A 159 -7.01 6.56 -2.00
N GLY A 160 -6.70 5.55 -1.20
CA GLY A 160 -7.48 5.20 -0.01
C GLY A 160 -6.82 4.12 0.86
#